data_4f6121cfd34b0de06d1d982c7472da5d
#
_entry.id   4f6121cfd34b0de06d1d982c7472da5d
#
_cell.length_a   1.000
_cell.length_b   1.000
_cell.length_c   1.000
_cell.angle_alpha   90.00
_cell.angle_beta   90.00
_cell.angle_gamma   90.00
#
_symmetry.space_group_name_H-M   'P 1'
#
loop_
_entity.id
_entity.type
_entity.pdbx_description
1 polymer ?
#
loop_
_entity_poly.entity_id
_entity_poly.type
_entity_poly.pdbx_seq_one_letter_code
_entity_poly.pdbx_strand_id
1 'polypeptide(L)'
;MVITPEIISRLAPLELKARHIVEGYMTGIHKSPFYGYSVEFAEHRPYNPGDELRHVDWKVYGKSERYYVKQYEEETNLRCYLLLDVSSSMKFKYFAEWNKLNYGIHLGAAMLHLMHRQRDAVGFIPFDSEIREFIPARSNYKHLQLIYGKLEEYQADESTEKRQTASAKVVHEVAERIPKRSLIIIVSDLFENVKEHDQLLSSLKHLRHRHHDVILFNVLEKKSERDLDLPDKKFTFSDLETGATMDVLPAQIRDQYREKMKDYTKKFKNVCRETNINFEEIDTMEPFEKPLLAFLNKRRKLG
;
A
#
# COMPACT_ATOMS: atom_id res chain seq x y z
N MET A 1 -23.96 -23.34 16.78
CA MET A 1 -23.35 -22.01 16.90
C MET A 1 -22.96 -21.60 15.49
N VAL A 2 -23.66 -20.66 14.87
CA VAL A 2 -23.35 -20.18 13.51
C VAL A 2 -22.20 -19.20 13.69
N ILE A 3 -21.03 -19.53 13.15
CA ILE A 3 -19.86 -18.63 13.14
C ILE A 3 -20.16 -17.58 12.08
N THR A 4 -20.48 -16.36 12.50
CA THR A 4 -20.72 -15.25 11.58
C THR A 4 -19.39 -14.72 11.00
N PRO A 5 -19.39 -14.12 9.80
CA PRO A 5 -18.20 -13.49 9.22
C PRO A 5 -17.49 -12.51 10.17
N GLU A 6 -18.25 -11.83 11.03
CA GLU A 6 -17.73 -10.90 12.04
C GLU A 6 -16.92 -11.61 13.13
N ILE A 7 -17.30 -12.83 13.54
CA ILE A 7 -16.55 -13.62 14.53
C ILE A 7 -15.26 -14.14 13.89
N ILE A 8 -15.31 -14.58 12.64
CA ILE A 8 -14.12 -15.00 11.89
C ILE A 8 -13.15 -13.81 11.74
N SER A 9 -13.67 -12.61 11.47
CA SER A 9 -12.83 -11.41 11.32
C SER A 9 -12.08 -11.01 12.59
N ARG A 10 -12.59 -11.35 13.77
CA ARG A 10 -11.95 -11.04 15.06
C ARG A 10 -10.93 -12.07 15.53
N LEU A 11 -11.10 -13.34 15.15
CA LEU A 11 -10.33 -14.46 15.70
C LEU A 11 -9.37 -15.10 14.70
N ALA A 12 -9.52 -14.82 13.40
CA ALA A 12 -8.69 -15.42 12.38
C ALA A 12 -7.31 -14.73 12.29
N PRO A 13 -6.22 -15.47 12.03
CA PRO A 13 -4.93 -14.90 11.67
C PRO A 13 -5.05 -13.89 10.54
N LEU A 14 -4.17 -12.89 10.52
CA LEU A 14 -4.17 -11.82 9.52
C LEU A 14 -4.14 -12.37 8.08
N GLU A 15 -3.41 -13.46 7.87
CA GLU A 15 -3.38 -14.19 6.60
C GLU A 15 -4.77 -14.63 6.13
N LEU A 16 -5.57 -15.27 7.00
CA LEU A 16 -6.89 -15.76 6.64
C LEU A 16 -7.86 -14.61 6.32
N LYS A 17 -7.74 -13.49 7.03
CA LYS A 17 -8.51 -12.28 6.75
C LYS A 17 -8.16 -11.71 5.38
N ALA A 18 -6.87 -11.50 5.11
CA ALA A 18 -6.37 -11.00 3.83
C ALA A 18 -6.81 -11.90 2.67
N ARG A 19 -6.65 -13.21 2.83
CA ARG A 19 -7.05 -14.22 1.85
C ARG A 19 -8.55 -14.18 1.58
N HIS A 20 -9.38 -14.23 2.63
CA HIS A 20 -10.84 -14.26 2.49
C HIS A 20 -11.37 -13.04 1.73
N ILE A 21 -10.82 -11.87 2.03
CA ILE A 21 -11.20 -10.62 1.37
C ILE A 21 -10.80 -10.63 -0.10
N VAL A 22 -9.55 -10.97 -0.40
CA VAL A 22 -9.08 -11.00 -1.78
C VAL A 22 -9.82 -12.06 -2.60
N GLU A 23 -10.05 -13.26 -2.06
CA GLU A 23 -10.77 -14.33 -2.74
C GLU A 23 -12.25 -14.02 -2.96
N GLY A 24 -12.91 -13.37 -1.98
CA GLY A 24 -14.29 -12.96 -2.11
C GLY A 24 -14.53 -11.98 -3.27
N TYR A 25 -13.53 -11.15 -3.58
CA TYR A 25 -13.63 -10.16 -4.66
C TYR A 25 -13.05 -10.60 -6.00
N MET A 26 -12.11 -11.55 -6.02
CA MET A 26 -11.48 -11.99 -7.27
C MET A 26 -12.30 -12.95 -8.11
N THR A 27 -13.39 -13.50 -7.62
CA THR A 27 -14.31 -14.35 -8.40
C THR A 27 -14.86 -13.66 -9.67
N GLY A 28 -14.61 -12.35 -9.84
CA GLY A 28 -15.01 -11.57 -11.02
C GLY A 28 -13.87 -10.88 -11.78
N ILE A 29 -12.60 -11.01 -11.37
CA ILE A 29 -11.49 -10.25 -11.95
C ILE A 29 -10.47 -11.19 -12.60
N HIS A 30 -10.51 -11.27 -13.92
CA HIS A 30 -9.48 -11.96 -14.71
C HIS A 30 -8.38 -10.98 -15.16
N LYS A 31 -7.11 -11.39 -14.95
CA LYS A 31 -5.82 -10.88 -15.47
C LYS A 31 -5.40 -9.45 -15.09
N SER A 32 -4.18 -9.36 -14.57
CA SER A 32 -3.46 -8.12 -14.25
C SER A 32 -2.86 -7.49 -15.52
N PRO A 33 -2.91 -6.16 -15.69
CA PRO A 33 -2.26 -5.47 -16.81
C PRO A 33 -0.78 -5.11 -16.56
N PHE A 34 -0.12 -5.67 -15.53
CA PHE A 34 1.29 -5.38 -15.30
C PHE A 34 2.21 -6.36 -16.01
N TYR A 35 3.14 -5.80 -16.80
CA TYR A 35 4.18 -6.51 -17.52
C TYR A 35 5.47 -6.55 -16.69
N GLY A 36 6.10 -7.69 -16.51
CA GLY A 36 7.38 -7.91 -15.83
C GLY A 36 8.33 -8.78 -16.64
N TYR A 37 9.50 -9.02 -16.11
CA TYR A 37 10.63 -9.64 -16.82
C TYR A 37 10.83 -11.12 -16.46
N SER A 38 9.82 -11.95 -16.57
CA SER A 38 10.03 -13.40 -16.63
C SER A 38 9.42 -13.94 -17.89
N VAL A 39 10.13 -14.86 -18.52
CA VAL A 39 9.76 -15.41 -19.82
C VAL A 39 9.32 -16.85 -19.59
N GLU A 40 8.00 -17.10 -19.43
CA GLU A 40 7.46 -18.46 -19.50
C GLU A 40 7.03 -18.76 -20.94
N PHE A 41 7.23 -20.03 -21.34
CA PHE A 41 6.75 -20.51 -22.63
C PHE A 41 5.21 -20.47 -22.65
N ALA A 42 4.62 -19.70 -23.55
CA ALA A 42 3.17 -19.60 -23.70
C ALA A 42 2.63 -20.57 -24.73
N GLU A 43 3.08 -20.44 -25.98
CA GLU A 43 2.62 -21.26 -27.08
C GLU A 43 3.61 -21.31 -28.25
N HIS A 44 3.34 -22.18 -29.20
CA HIS A 44 4.04 -22.21 -30.48
C HIS A 44 3.24 -21.46 -31.53
N ARG A 45 3.81 -20.38 -32.09
CA ARG A 45 3.26 -19.67 -33.24
C ARG A 45 3.99 -20.14 -34.51
N PRO A 46 3.28 -20.31 -35.63
CA PRO A 46 3.98 -20.54 -36.93
C PRO A 46 5.01 -19.42 -37.22
N TYR A 47 6.16 -19.81 -37.74
CA TYR A 47 7.21 -18.89 -38.15
C TYR A 47 6.72 -18.02 -39.30
N ASN A 48 6.95 -16.72 -39.22
CA ASN A 48 6.75 -15.79 -40.32
C ASN A 48 8.10 -15.27 -40.84
N PRO A 49 8.29 -15.03 -42.16
CA PRO A 49 9.49 -14.40 -42.67
C PRO A 49 9.77 -13.06 -41.96
N GLY A 50 10.96 -12.96 -41.35
CA GLY A 50 11.34 -11.80 -40.48
C GLY A 50 11.47 -12.11 -39.02
N ASP A 51 10.96 -13.26 -38.55
CA ASP A 51 11.18 -13.70 -37.18
C ASP A 51 12.64 -14.10 -36.95
N GLU A 52 13.16 -13.83 -35.74
CA GLU A 52 14.55 -14.21 -35.40
C GLU A 52 14.67 -15.73 -35.25
N LEU A 53 15.60 -16.33 -35.96
CA LEU A 53 15.83 -17.79 -35.96
C LEU A 53 16.21 -18.36 -34.60
N ARG A 54 16.73 -17.56 -33.67
CA ARG A 54 17.05 -17.99 -32.29
C ARG A 54 15.81 -18.40 -31.46
N HIS A 55 14.62 -17.93 -31.85
CA HIS A 55 13.37 -18.26 -31.20
C HIS A 55 12.64 -19.46 -31.79
N VAL A 56 13.17 -20.03 -32.91
CA VAL A 56 12.63 -21.22 -33.54
C VAL A 56 12.81 -22.44 -32.62
N ASP A 57 11.74 -23.20 -32.42
CA ASP A 57 11.81 -24.47 -31.68
C ASP A 57 12.31 -25.60 -32.60
N TRP A 58 13.61 -25.83 -32.57
CA TRP A 58 14.26 -26.90 -33.36
C TRP A 58 13.81 -28.31 -32.95
N LYS A 59 13.29 -28.50 -31.70
CA LYS A 59 12.74 -29.80 -31.26
C LYS A 59 11.41 -30.10 -31.94
N VAL A 60 10.57 -29.08 -32.09
CA VAL A 60 9.28 -29.19 -32.78
C VAL A 60 9.51 -29.35 -34.28
N TYR A 61 10.46 -28.59 -34.84
CA TYR A 61 10.85 -28.76 -36.23
C TYR A 61 11.29 -30.20 -36.55
N GLY A 62 12.15 -30.81 -35.73
CA GLY A 62 12.62 -32.18 -35.94
C GLY A 62 11.54 -33.26 -35.84
N LYS A 63 10.35 -32.93 -35.30
CA LYS A 63 9.21 -33.86 -35.17
C LYS A 63 8.12 -33.61 -36.23
N SER A 64 7.93 -32.38 -36.67
CA SER A 64 6.80 -31.97 -37.52
C SER A 64 7.18 -31.38 -38.86
N GLU A 65 8.48 -31.16 -39.12
CA GLU A 65 9.04 -30.47 -40.25
C GLU A 65 8.45 -29.08 -40.54
N ARG A 66 7.81 -28.50 -39.50
CA ARG A 66 7.23 -27.15 -39.58
C ARG A 66 7.97 -26.20 -38.62
N TYR A 67 8.21 -24.98 -39.09
CA TYR A 67 8.86 -23.95 -38.28
C TYR A 67 7.87 -23.32 -37.33
N TYR A 68 8.13 -23.42 -36.06
CA TYR A 68 7.42 -22.75 -34.99
C TYR A 68 8.37 -21.87 -34.18
N VAL A 69 7.90 -20.68 -33.83
CA VAL A 69 8.57 -19.76 -32.91
C VAL A 69 7.97 -19.91 -31.54
N LYS A 70 8.83 -20.07 -30.53
CA LYS A 70 8.40 -20.04 -29.14
C LYS A 70 7.91 -18.64 -28.83
N GLN A 71 6.63 -18.52 -28.57
CA GLN A 71 6.09 -17.34 -27.90
C GLN A 71 6.23 -17.53 -26.38
N TYR A 72 6.78 -16.49 -25.79
CA TYR A 72 6.94 -16.44 -24.34
C TYR A 72 6.01 -15.36 -23.82
N GLU A 73 5.20 -15.70 -22.82
CA GLU A 73 4.54 -14.66 -22.02
C GLU A 73 5.59 -14.12 -21.05
N GLU A 74 5.77 -12.81 -21.03
CA GLU A 74 6.56 -12.16 -20.00
C GLU A 74 5.80 -12.29 -18.68
N GLU A 75 6.20 -13.23 -17.81
CA GLU A 75 5.72 -13.21 -16.42
C GLU A 75 6.26 -11.97 -15.74
N THR A 76 5.35 -11.13 -15.30
CA THR A 76 5.67 -9.91 -14.59
C THR A 76 6.04 -10.25 -13.15
N ASN A 77 7.31 -10.42 -12.85
CA ASN A 77 7.79 -10.41 -11.48
C ASN A 77 7.95 -8.96 -11.00
N LEU A 78 6.82 -8.25 -10.88
CA LEU A 78 6.81 -6.93 -10.27
C LEU A 78 7.27 -7.06 -8.81
N ARG A 79 8.16 -6.16 -8.37
CA ARG A 79 8.53 -6.07 -6.96
C ARG A 79 7.62 -5.06 -6.29
N CYS A 80 6.85 -5.53 -5.33
CA CYS A 80 5.94 -4.71 -4.54
C CYS A 80 6.49 -4.53 -3.12
N TYR A 81 6.61 -3.31 -2.65
CA TYR A 81 7.03 -2.99 -1.30
C TYR A 81 5.92 -2.27 -0.55
N LEU A 82 5.54 -2.82 0.60
CA LEU A 82 4.66 -2.14 1.55
C LEU A 82 5.52 -1.33 2.52
N LEU A 83 5.39 -0.01 2.47
CA LEU A 83 5.91 0.93 3.45
C LEU A 83 4.79 1.23 4.43
N LEU A 84 4.94 0.81 5.67
CA LEU A 84 3.96 1.00 6.73
C LEU A 84 4.51 1.94 7.79
N ASP A 85 3.83 3.05 8.00
CA ASP A 85 4.10 3.97 9.09
C ASP A 85 3.66 3.33 10.42
N VAL A 86 4.63 3.19 11.34
CA VAL A 86 4.43 2.61 12.67
C VAL A 86 4.68 3.63 13.79
N SER A 87 4.62 4.93 13.45
CA SER A 87 4.74 6.04 14.39
C SER A 87 3.60 6.05 15.41
N SER A 88 3.78 6.85 16.46
CA SER A 88 2.78 6.95 17.53
C SER A 88 1.48 7.57 17.06
N SER A 89 1.50 8.47 16.07
CA SER A 89 0.30 9.06 15.48
C SER A 89 -0.62 8.02 14.85
N MET A 90 -0.06 6.95 14.29
CA MET A 90 -0.83 5.83 13.72
C MET A 90 -1.60 5.01 14.77
N LYS A 91 -1.26 5.12 16.07
CA LYS A 91 -2.01 4.47 17.15
C LYS A 91 -3.28 5.25 17.55
N PHE A 92 -3.53 6.41 16.94
CA PHE A 92 -4.72 7.23 17.22
C PHE A 92 -6.02 6.55 16.80
N LYS A 93 -7.03 6.66 17.65
CA LYS A 93 -8.46 6.41 17.38
C LYS A 93 -9.33 7.18 18.37
N TYR A 94 -10.49 7.60 17.92
CA TYR A 94 -11.48 8.24 18.79
C TYR A 94 -12.90 7.68 18.60
N PHE A 95 -13.41 7.64 17.38
CA PHE A 95 -14.73 7.06 17.05
C PHE A 95 -14.61 5.67 16.41
N ALA A 96 -13.50 5.41 15.71
CA ALA A 96 -13.31 4.18 14.97
C ALA A 96 -13.12 2.96 15.90
N GLU A 97 -13.47 1.78 15.42
CA GLU A 97 -13.22 0.51 16.13
C GLU A 97 -11.71 0.22 16.18
N TRP A 98 -11.01 0.46 15.06
CA TRP A 98 -9.58 0.24 14.92
C TRP A 98 -8.81 1.56 14.89
N ASN A 99 -7.60 1.54 15.45
CA ASN A 99 -6.66 2.64 15.23
C ASN A 99 -6.14 2.61 13.79
N LYS A 100 -5.50 3.70 13.34
CA LYS A 100 -4.98 3.83 11.97
C LYS A 100 -3.96 2.76 11.63
N LEU A 101 -3.08 2.36 12.59
CA LEU A 101 -2.08 1.32 12.40
C LEU A 101 -2.75 -0.03 12.11
N ASN A 102 -3.70 -0.47 12.93
CA ASN A 102 -4.41 -1.74 12.73
C ASN A 102 -5.16 -1.75 11.40
N TYR A 103 -5.79 -0.64 11.05
CA TYR A 103 -6.44 -0.49 9.75
C TYR A 103 -5.42 -0.63 8.59
N GLY A 104 -4.30 0.08 8.68
CA GLY A 104 -3.21 0.02 7.70
C GLY A 104 -2.60 -1.37 7.56
N ILE A 105 -2.44 -2.10 8.67
CA ILE A 105 -1.96 -3.49 8.68
C ILE A 105 -2.90 -4.40 7.88
N HIS A 106 -4.20 -4.33 8.12
CA HIS A 106 -5.17 -5.17 7.39
C HIS A 106 -5.23 -4.84 5.90
N LEU A 107 -5.23 -3.55 5.56
CA LEU A 107 -5.18 -3.10 4.18
C LEU A 107 -3.88 -3.54 3.50
N GLY A 108 -2.74 -3.34 4.15
CA GLY A 108 -1.43 -3.73 3.65
C GLY A 108 -1.31 -5.24 3.43
N ALA A 109 -1.78 -6.05 4.39
CA ALA A 109 -1.82 -7.49 4.29
C ALA A 109 -2.66 -7.96 3.09
N ALA A 110 -3.84 -7.38 2.90
CA ALA A 110 -4.69 -7.70 1.74
C ALA A 110 -4.02 -7.33 0.42
N MET A 111 -3.36 -6.16 0.34
CA MET A 111 -2.61 -5.73 -0.84
C MET A 111 -1.44 -6.67 -1.15
N LEU A 112 -0.63 -7.04 -0.15
CA LEU A 112 0.48 -7.99 -0.32
C LEU A 112 -0.02 -9.38 -0.75
N HIS A 113 -1.13 -9.85 -0.18
CA HIS A 113 -1.76 -11.10 -0.61
C HIS A 113 -2.17 -11.06 -2.07
N LEU A 114 -2.80 -9.98 -2.49
CA LEU A 114 -3.20 -9.77 -3.88
C LEU A 114 -2.01 -9.80 -4.83
N MET A 115 -0.93 -9.08 -4.51
CA MET A 115 0.29 -9.06 -5.33
C MET A 115 0.93 -10.45 -5.41
N HIS A 116 1.08 -11.13 -4.27
CA HIS A 116 1.62 -12.49 -4.24
C HIS A 116 0.78 -13.48 -5.06
N ARG A 117 -0.56 -13.37 -5.06
CA ARG A 117 -1.43 -14.18 -5.93
C ARG A 117 -1.18 -13.95 -7.41
N GLN A 118 -0.75 -12.75 -7.78
CA GLN A 118 -0.34 -12.40 -9.15
C GLN A 118 1.09 -12.84 -9.48
N ARG A 119 1.71 -13.64 -8.58
CA ARG A 119 3.10 -14.11 -8.65
C ARG A 119 4.15 -13.00 -8.54
N ASP A 120 3.74 -11.81 -8.08
CA ASP A 120 4.64 -10.70 -7.79
C ASP A 120 5.47 -10.97 -6.52
N ALA A 121 6.69 -10.44 -6.50
CA ALA A 121 7.54 -10.47 -5.33
C ALA A 121 7.10 -9.39 -4.33
N VAL A 122 6.94 -9.74 -3.05
CA VAL A 122 6.48 -8.83 -2.00
C VAL A 122 7.55 -8.59 -0.95
N GLY A 123 7.71 -7.34 -0.53
CA GLY A 123 8.61 -6.89 0.53
C GLY A 123 7.88 -5.99 1.52
N PHE A 124 8.49 -5.78 2.69
CA PHE A 124 7.90 -4.99 3.77
C PHE A 124 8.93 -4.09 4.42
N ILE A 125 8.57 -2.83 4.66
CA ILE A 125 9.41 -1.79 5.23
C ILE A 125 8.60 -1.00 6.24
N PRO A 126 8.55 -1.44 7.52
CA PRO A 126 7.97 -0.62 8.58
C PRO A 126 8.91 0.55 8.90
N PHE A 127 8.33 1.73 9.14
CA PHE A 127 9.10 2.94 9.39
C PHE A 127 8.39 3.87 10.38
N ASP A 128 9.18 4.73 10.99
CA ASP A 128 8.78 5.94 11.73
C ASP A 128 9.74 7.08 11.39
N SER A 129 10.59 7.55 12.30
CA SER A 129 11.67 8.50 12.00
C SER A 129 12.82 7.88 11.18
N GLU A 130 12.84 6.55 11.07
CA GLU A 130 13.81 5.77 10.32
C GLU A 130 13.20 4.45 9.83
N ILE A 131 13.90 3.75 8.96
CA ILE A 131 13.52 2.39 8.55
C ILE A 131 13.77 1.44 9.71
N ARG A 132 12.72 0.86 10.30
CA ARG A 132 12.84 -0.08 11.42
C ARG A 132 13.33 -1.46 10.98
N GLU A 133 12.88 -1.90 9.85
CA GLU A 133 13.30 -3.16 9.26
C GLU A 133 13.20 -3.07 7.73
N PHE A 134 14.07 -3.77 7.02
CA PHE A 134 14.02 -3.85 5.56
C PHE A 134 13.91 -5.32 5.15
N ILE A 135 12.71 -5.74 4.76
CA ILE A 135 12.43 -7.09 4.26
C ILE A 135 12.36 -7.03 2.74
N PRO A 136 13.38 -7.54 2.01
CA PRO A 136 13.45 -7.45 0.56
C PRO A 136 12.34 -8.25 -0.12
N ALA A 137 11.92 -7.82 -1.32
CA ALA A 137 10.85 -8.48 -2.06
C ALA A 137 11.24 -9.89 -2.54
N ARG A 138 10.39 -10.88 -2.24
CA ARG A 138 10.49 -12.27 -2.70
C ARG A 138 9.11 -12.82 -3.04
N SER A 139 9.04 -13.80 -3.96
CA SER A 139 7.78 -14.38 -4.46
C SER A 139 7.33 -15.67 -3.75
N ASN A 140 8.18 -16.26 -2.87
CA ASN A 140 7.82 -17.50 -2.21
C ASN A 140 6.83 -17.30 -1.04
N TYR A 141 5.94 -18.26 -0.84
CA TYR A 141 4.88 -18.18 0.16
C TYR A 141 5.38 -18.10 1.62
N LYS A 142 6.48 -18.79 1.95
CA LYS A 142 7.09 -18.71 3.29
C LYS A 142 7.54 -17.29 3.62
N HIS A 143 7.97 -16.54 2.61
CA HIS A 143 8.34 -15.14 2.77
C HIS A 143 7.12 -14.26 3.05
N LEU A 144 6.00 -14.49 2.37
CA LEU A 144 4.75 -13.80 2.68
C LEU A 144 4.27 -14.10 4.10
N GLN A 145 4.37 -15.35 4.56
CA GLN A 145 4.05 -15.73 5.95
C GLN A 145 4.94 -15.01 6.96
N LEU A 146 6.24 -14.87 6.66
CA LEU A 146 7.15 -14.07 7.50
C LEU A 146 6.67 -12.62 7.62
N ILE A 147 6.24 -12.01 6.50
CA ILE A 147 5.72 -10.64 6.52
C ILE A 147 4.43 -10.56 7.35
N TYR A 148 3.53 -11.54 7.26
CA TYR A 148 2.33 -11.57 8.10
C TYR A 148 2.68 -11.64 9.60
N GLY A 149 3.63 -12.50 9.97
CA GLY A 149 4.11 -12.56 11.36
C GLY A 149 4.66 -11.20 11.83
N LYS A 150 5.39 -10.47 10.98
CA LYS A 150 5.89 -9.12 11.30
C LYS A 150 4.77 -8.09 11.43
N LEU A 151 3.77 -8.13 10.57
CA LEU A 151 2.59 -7.26 10.68
C LEU A 151 1.81 -7.53 11.97
N GLU A 152 1.67 -8.80 12.37
CA GLU A 152 1.04 -9.20 13.64
C GLU A 152 1.85 -8.75 14.86
N GLU A 153 3.21 -8.76 14.80
CA GLU A 153 4.07 -8.19 15.84
C GLU A 153 3.78 -6.69 16.06
N TYR A 154 3.68 -5.91 14.97
CA TYR A 154 3.31 -4.48 15.06
C TYR A 154 1.88 -4.26 15.52
N GLN A 155 0.95 -5.16 15.17
CA GLN A 155 -0.44 -5.11 15.64
C GLN A 155 -0.54 -5.34 17.15
N ALA A 156 0.28 -6.23 17.70
CA ALA A 156 0.32 -6.57 19.12
C ALA A 156 1.20 -5.61 19.94
N ASP A 157 1.90 -4.67 19.29
CA ASP A 157 2.79 -3.72 19.98
C ASP A 157 1.99 -2.68 20.77
N GLU A 158 1.80 -2.95 22.08
CA GLU A 158 1.18 -2.05 23.06
C GLU A 158 2.19 -1.07 23.67
N SER A 159 3.42 -0.99 23.15
CA SER A 159 4.43 -0.09 23.71
C SER A 159 3.94 1.36 23.71
N THR A 160 4.23 2.06 24.81
CA THR A 160 3.96 3.50 24.97
C THR A 160 5.15 4.35 24.51
N GLU A 161 6.13 3.74 23.85
CA GLU A 161 7.28 4.44 23.31
C GLU A 161 6.82 5.47 22.28
N LYS A 162 7.26 6.72 22.44
CA LYS A 162 6.93 7.80 21.51
C LYS A 162 7.82 7.68 20.29
N ARG A 163 7.21 7.41 19.16
CA ARG A 163 7.87 7.30 17.85
C ARG A 163 7.42 8.45 16.97
N GLN A 164 8.34 9.30 16.60
CA GLN A 164 8.10 10.40 15.68
C GLN A 164 8.11 9.91 14.24
N THR A 165 7.43 10.62 13.36
CA THR A 165 7.41 10.35 11.92
C THR A 165 8.43 11.24 11.20
N ALA A 166 9.17 10.66 10.23
CA ALA A 166 9.99 11.40 9.28
C ALA A 166 9.84 10.76 7.88
N SER A 167 8.61 10.75 7.35
CA SER A 167 8.27 10.10 6.08
C SER A 167 9.11 10.62 4.92
N ALA A 168 9.43 11.91 4.88
CA ALA A 168 10.23 12.50 3.81
C ALA A 168 11.62 11.86 3.70
N LYS A 169 12.32 11.69 4.83
CA LYS A 169 13.63 11.06 4.90
C LYS A 169 13.56 9.59 4.51
N VAL A 170 12.61 8.86 5.08
CA VAL A 170 12.43 7.43 4.84
C VAL A 170 12.08 7.16 3.37
N VAL A 171 11.14 7.89 2.81
CA VAL A 171 10.74 7.74 1.40
C VAL A 171 11.92 8.00 0.47
N HIS A 172 12.75 9.01 0.77
CA HIS A 172 13.97 9.26 0.01
C HIS A 172 14.97 8.10 0.11
N GLU A 173 15.23 7.59 1.31
CA GLU A 173 16.14 6.47 1.55
C GLU A 173 15.66 5.18 0.86
N VAL A 174 14.37 4.89 0.93
CA VAL A 174 13.76 3.75 0.24
C VAL A 174 13.94 3.85 -1.26
N ALA A 175 13.78 5.05 -1.85
CA ALA A 175 13.98 5.27 -3.28
C ALA A 175 15.38 4.84 -3.75
N GLU A 176 16.40 5.00 -2.90
CA GLU A 176 17.77 4.60 -3.22
C GLU A 176 18.03 3.11 -3.00
N ARG A 177 17.40 2.50 -2.00
CA ARG A 177 17.63 1.10 -1.62
C ARG A 177 16.93 0.06 -2.50
N ILE A 178 15.73 0.39 -3.00
CA ILE A 178 14.93 -0.58 -3.75
C ILE A 178 15.27 -0.58 -5.24
N PRO A 179 15.15 -1.74 -5.92
CA PRO A 179 15.35 -1.82 -7.36
C PRO A 179 14.36 -0.93 -8.13
N LYS A 180 14.82 -0.25 -9.18
CA LYS A 180 13.97 0.56 -10.08
C LYS A 180 12.77 -0.24 -10.62
N ARG A 181 11.71 0.45 -10.99
CA ARG A 181 10.46 -0.12 -11.54
C ARG A 181 9.74 -1.05 -10.56
N SER A 182 9.77 -0.70 -9.27
CA SER A 182 9.00 -1.38 -8.24
C SER A 182 7.66 -0.69 -8.03
N LEU A 183 6.66 -1.42 -7.54
CA LEU A 183 5.44 -0.87 -6.97
C LEU A 183 5.69 -0.57 -5.49
N ILE A 184 5.37 0.64 -5.07
CA ILE A 184 5.51 1.07 -3.68
C ILE A 184 4.13 1.43 -3.16
N ILE A 185 3.72 0.76 -2.10
CA ILE A 185 2.48 1.03 -1.38
C ILE A 185 2.87 1.68 -0.07
N ILE A 186 2.51 2.95 0.11
CA ILE A 186 2.77 3.71 1.33
C ILE A 186 1.46 3.82 2.11
N VAL A 187 1.49 3.46 3.38
CA VAL A 187 0.35 3.57 4.31
C VAL A 187 0.81 4.43 5.49
N SER A 188 0.29 5.64 5.59
CA SER A 188 0.65 6.65 6.62
C SER A 188 -0.51 7.63 6.79
N ASP A 189 -0.57 8.32 7.91
CA ASP A 189 -1.49 9.45 8.11
C ASP A 189 -0.96 10.77 7.57
N LEU A 190 0.30 10.80 7.11
CA LEU A 190 0.98 11.95 6.53
C LEU A 190 0.97 13.20 7.44
N PHE A 191 0.76 13.02 8.74
CA PHE A 191 0.82 14.12 9.71
C PHE A 191 2.28 14.48 9.99
N GLU A 192 2.85 15.28 9.10
CA GLU A 192 4.16 15.89 9.29
C GLU A 192 4.04 17.38 9.57
N ASN A 193 5.06 17.96 10.20
CA ASN A 193 5.15 19.38 10.36
C ASN A 193 5.09 20.09 9.00
N VAL A 194 4.47 21.27 8.96
CA VAL A 194 4.30 22.07 7.74
C VAL A 194 5.62 22.28 6.96
N LYS A 195 6.75 22.33 7.66
CA LYS A 195 8.09 22.47 7.04
C LYS A 195 8.57 21.19 6.35
N GLU A 196 8.19 20.02 6.83
CA GLU A 196 8.60 18.71 6.30
C GLU A 196 7.70 18.28 5.14
N HIS A 197 6.52 18.87 5.05
CA HIS A 197 5.56 18.60 4.00
C HIS A 197 6.10 18.80 2.58
N ASP A 198 6.80 19.90 2.31
CA ASP A 198 7.39 20.14 0.99
C ASP A 198 8.54 19.18 0.70
N GLN A 199 9.24 18.71 1.73
CA GLN A 199 10.28 17.67 1.61
C GLN A 199 9.66 16.31 1.26
N LEU A 200 8.54 15.94 1.89
CA LEU A 200 7.81 14.71 1.56
C LEU A 200 7.33 14.72 0.11
N LEU A 201 6.73 15.82 -0.34
CA LEU A 201 6.33 15.97 -1.75
C LEU A 201 7.51 15.87 -2.72
N SER A 202 8.68 16.39 -2.34
CA SER A 202 9.92 16.25 -3.12
C SER A 202 10.39 14.78 -3.17
N SER A 203 10.35 14.07 -2.03
CA SER A 203 10.75 12.66 -1.94
C SER A 203 9.80 11.75 -2.75
N LEU A 204 8.50 12.04 -2.75
CA LEU A 204 7.52 11.35 -3.59
C LEU A 204 7.79 11.57 -5.10
N LYS A 205 8.16 12.80 -5.51
CA LYS A 205 8.60 13.07 -6.89
C LYS A 205 9.85 12.29 -7.24
N HIS A 206 10.80 12.16 -6.29
CA HIS A 206 12.01 11.38 -6.49
C HIS A 206 11.72 9.89 -6.75
N LEU A 207 10.77 9.27 -6.01
CA LEU A 207 10.31 7.90 -6.29
C LEU A 207 9.84 7.75 -7.74
N ARG A 208 9.02 8.68 -8.23
CA ARG A 208 8.53 8.64 -9.62
C ARG A 208 9.65 8.85 -10.64
N HIS A 209 10.62 9.73 -10.36
CA HIS A 209 11.78 9.94 -11.21
C HIS A 209 12.64 8.65 -11.34
N ARG A 210 12.67 7.83 -10.31
CA ARG A 210 13.30 6.50 -10.35
C ARG A 210 12.44 5.41 -11.00
N HIS A 211 11.32 5.80 -11.64
CA HIS A 211 10.37 4.94 -12.34
C HIS A 211 9.62 3.95 -11.43
N HIS A 212 9.42 4.28 -10.15
CA HIS A 212 8.54 3.49 -9.30
C HIS A 212 7.08 3.86 -9.53
N ASP A 213 6.19 2.87 -9.48
CA ASP A 213 4.76 3.11 -9.34
C ASP A 213 4.44 3.27 -7.86
N VAL A 214 3.71 4.34 -7.52
CA VAL A 214 3.44 4.69 -6.14
C VAL A 214 1.95 4.76 -5.88
N ILE A 215 1.54 4.08 -4.82
CA ILE A 215 0.21 4.16 -4.23
C ILE A 215 0.38 4.72 -2.83
N LEU A 216 -0.29 5.81 -2.54
CA LEU A 216 -0.23 6.49 -1.26
C LEU A 216 -1.61 6.44 -0.61
N PHE A 217 -1.72 5.67 0.45
CA PHE A 217 -2.90 5.60 1.30
C PHE A 217 -2.72 6.52 2.50
N ASN A 218 -3.48 7.62 2.50
CA ASN A 218 -3.57 8.55 3.61
C ASN A 218 -4.67 8.08 4.56
N VAL A 219 -4.28 7.51 5.70
CA VAL A 219 -5.20 6.88 6.66
C VAL A 219 -5.56 7.86 7.76
N LEU A 220 -6.83 8.22 7.84
CA LEU A 220 -7.36 9.21 8.79
C LEU A 220 -8.64 8.68 9.44
N GLU A 221 -8.90 9.09 10.66
CA GLU A 221 -10.26 9.11 11.22
C GLU A 221 -10.91 10.43 10.83
N LYS A 222 -11.55 10.49 9.66
CA LYS A 222 -11.99 11.76 9.04
C LYS A 222 -12.85 12.60 9.97
N LYS A 223 -13.74 11.99 10.72
CA LYS A 223 -14.66 12.70 11.61
C LYS A 223 -13.93 13.51 12.68
N SER A 224 -12.93 12.93 13.35
CA SER A 224 -12.16 13.59 14.40
C SER A 224 -10.98 14.38 13.88
N GLU A 225 -10.19 13.83 12.93
CA GLU A 225 -8.92 14.43 12.50
C GLU A 225 -9.08 15.43 11.35
N ARG A 226 -9.95 15.16 10.36
CA ARG A 226 -10.14 16.08 9.23
C ARG A 226 -11.23 17.10 9.50
N ASP A 227 -12.37 16.64 10.02
CA ASP A 227 -13.57 17.46 10.14
C ASP A 227 -13.69 18.12 11.51
N LEU A 228 -12.88 17.70 12.49
CA LEU A 228 -12.92 18.12 13.89
C LEU A 228 -14.36 18.09 14.44
N ASP A 229 -15.13 17.06 14.07
CA ASP A 229 -16.52 16.87 14.47
C ASP A 229 -16.59 16.23 15.85
N LEU A 230 -16.12 16.97 16.83
CA LEU A 230 -16.11 16.59 18.23
C LEU A 230 -17.21 17.32 19.01
N PRO A 231 -17.67 16.80 20.16
CA PRO A 231 -18.62 17.47 21.01
C PRO A 231 -18.15 18.87 21.42
N ASP A 232 -19.09 19.78 21.62
CA ASP A 232 -18.81 21.18 22.00
C ASP A 232 -18.48 21.30 23.51
N LYS A 233 -17.38 20.69 23.90
CA LYS A 233 -16.77 20.77 25.23
C LYS A 233 -15.28 21.00 25.11
N LYS A 234 -14.65 21.40 26.22
CA LYS A 234 -13.19 21.56 26.28
C LYS A 234 -12.51 20.18 26.15
N PHE A 235 -11.54 20.09 25.26
CA PHE A 235 -10.66 18.95 25.10
C PHE A 235 -9.22 19.37 25.37
N THR A 236 -8.46 18.48 25.99
CA THR A 236 -7.01 18.55 26.02
C THR A 236 -6.49 17.63 24.93
N PHE A 237 -6.02 18.20 23.82
CA PHE A 237 -5.35 17.45 22.77
C PHE A 237 -3.94 17.15 23.23
N SER A 238 -3.52 15.90 23.05
CA SER A 238 -2.15 15.47 23.29
C SER A 238 -1.52 14.99 21.97
N ASP A 239 -0.41 15.55 21.62
CA ASP A 239 0.40 15.06 20.52
C ASP A 239 1.02 13.72 20.92
N LEU A 240 0.70 12.66 20.17
CA LEU A 240 1.14 11.30 20.47
C LEU A 240 2.63 11.09 20.24
N GLU A 241 3.26 11.92 19.43
CA GLU A 241 4.69 11.84 19.09
C GLU A 241 5.56 12.63 20.07
N THR A 242 5.19 13.87 20.34
CA THR A 242 5.98 14.77 21.21
C THR A 242 5.50 14.77 22.66
N GLY A 243 4.22 14.44 22.87
CA GLY A 243 3.53 14.54 24.16
C GLY A 243 3.14 15.96 24.58
N ALA A 244 3.29 16.94 23.68
CA ALA A 244 2.80 18.27 23.90
C ALA A 244 1.28 18.28 24.06
N THR A 245 0.76 19.12 24.94
CA THR A 245 -0.69 19.20 25.20
C THR A 245 -1.19 20.60 24.91
N MET A 246 -2.42 20.69 24.42
CA MET A 246 -3.10 21.96 24.16
C MET A 246 -4.59 21.82 24.49
N ASP A 247 -5.09 22.78 25.25
CA ASP A 247 -6.52 22.89 25.57
C ASP A 247 -7.26 23.62 24.45
N VAL A 248 -8.29 22.99 23.92
CA VAL A 248 -9.02 23.48 22.75
C VAL A 248 -10.54 23.34 22.98
N LEU A 249 -11.29 24.34 22.52
CA LEU A 249 -12.73 24.27 22.30
C LEU A 249 -12.97 24.02 20.80
N PRO A 250 -13.31 22.80 20.36
CA PRO A 250 -13.45 22.47 18.94
C PRO A 250 -14.39 23.39 18.17
N ALA A 251 -15.50 23.80 18.79
CA ALA A 251 -16.47 24.71 18.19
C ALA A 251 -15.87 26.06 17.75
N GLN A 252 -14.82 26.53 18.43
CA GLN A 252 -14.21 27.84 18.11
C GLN A 252 -13.26 27.79 16.92
N ILE A 253 -12.65 26.64 16.66
CA ILE A 253 -11.60 26.52 15.63
C ILE A 253 -12.02 25.63 14.46
N ARG A 254 -13.16 24.93 14.57
CA ARG A 254 -13.62 23.89 13.60
C ARG A 254 -13.59 24.38 12.17
N ASP A 255 -14.16 25.52 11.86
CA ASP A 255 -14.26 26.00 10.48
C ASP A 255 -12.90 26.35 9.89
N GLN A 256 -12.07 27.07 10.66
CA GLN A 256 -10.71 27.40 10.24
C GLN A 256 -9.83 26.17 10.08
N TYR A 257 -9.99 25.19 10.97
CA TYR A 257 -9.27 23.92 10.90
C TYR A 257 -9.66 23.13 9.66
N ARG A 258 -10.96 22.99 9.39
CA ARG A 258 -11.48 22.32 8.19
C ARG A 258 -10.97 22.94 6.89
N GLU A 259 -10.93 24.26 6.83
CA GLU A 259 -10.42 24.99 5.67
C GLU A 259 -8.92 24.66 5.45
N LYS A 260 -8.11 24.75 6.50
CA LYS A 260 -6.68 24.39 6.43
C LYS A 260 -6.47 22.92 6.02
N MET A 261 -7.22 21.98 6.60
CA MET A 261 -7.13 20.56 6.24
C MET A 261 -7.55 20.30 4.79
N LYS A 262 -8.55 21.02 4.30
CA LYS A 262 -8.97 20.95 2.90
C LYS A 262 -7.89 21.45 1.96
N ASP A 263 -7.25 22.56 2.28
CA ASP A 263 -6.16 23.12 1.48
C ASP A 263 -4.94 22.20 1.49
N TYR A 264 -4.59 21.65 2.64
CA TYR A 264 -3.54 20.66 2.81
C TYR A 264 -3.78 19.43 1.91
N THR A 265 -4.95 18.80 2.02
CA THR A 265 -5.30 17.64 1.20
C THR A 265 -5.33 17.96 -0.29
N LYS A 266 -5.81 19.17 -0.67
CA LYS A 266 -5.84 19.62 -2.07
C LYS A 266 -4.43 19.77 -2.64
N LYS A 267 -3.48 20.32 -1.87
CA LYS A 267 -2.07 20.45 -2.27
C LYS A 267 -1.46 19.07 -2.56
N PHE A 268 -1.67 18.08 -1.66
CA PHE A 268 -1.23 16.70 -1.86
C PHE A 268 -1.83 16.07 -3.11
N LYS A 269 -3.15 16.14 -3.25
CA LYS A 269 -3.87 15.57 -4.41
C LYS A 269 -3.36 16.16 -5.73
N ASN A 270 -3.07 17.44 -5.77
CA ASN A 270 -2.55 18.09 -6.98
C ASN A 270 -1.16 17.56 -7.34
N VAL A 271 -0.23 17.52 -6.39
CA VAL A 271 1.13 16.99 -6.64
C VAL A 271 1.09 15.52 -7.03
N CYS A 272 0.30 14.70 -6.35
CA CYS A 272 0.14 13.29 -6.68
C CYS A 272 -0.41 13.09 -8.10
N ARG A 273 -1.38 13.92 -8.52
CA ARG A 273 -1.92 13.89 -9.88
C ARG A 273 -0.88 14.30 -10.93
N GLU A 274 -0.11 15.35 -10.69
CA GLU A 274 0.94 15.85 -11.60
C GLU A 274 2.06 14.81 -11.75
N THR A 275 2.33 14.03 -10.73
CA THR A 275 3.40 13.02 -10.70
C THR A 275 2.91 11.60 -11.00
N ASN A 276 1.64 11.40 -11.37
CA ASN A 276 1.04 10.07 -11.56
C ASN A 276 1.19 9.14 -10.33
N ILE A 277 1.08 9.69 -9.12
CA ILE A 277 0.98 8.93 -7.88
C ILE A 277 -0.50 8.67 -7.59
N ASN A 278 -0.86 7.43 -7.31
CA ASN A 278 -2.19 7.08 -6.86
C ASN A 278 -2.35 7.49 -5.39
N PHE A 279 -3.06 8.59 -5.14
CA PHE A 279 -3.39 9.06 -3.80
C PHE A 279 -4.84 8.71 -3.46
N GLU A 280 -5.03 8.00 -2.34
CA GLU A 280 -6.34 7.64 -1.81
C GLU A 280 -6.43 8.02 -0.33
N GLU A 281 -7.44 8.82 0.00
CA GLU A 281 -7.74 9.22 1.37
C GLU A 281 -8.71 8.23 2.00
N ILE A 282 -8.25 7.56 3.04
CA ILE A 282 -8.96 6.46 3.70
C ILE A 282 -9.53 6.94 5.02
N ASP A 283 -10.77 6.52 5.30
CA ASP A 283 -11.42 6.73 6.59
C ASP A 283 -11.43 5.42 7.38
N THR A 284 -10.85 5.45 8.58
CA THR A 284 -10.84 4.28 9.47
C THR A 284 -12.22 3.87 10.00
N MET A 285 -13.23 4.72 9.83
CA MET A 285 -14.63 4.40 10.14
C MET A 285 -15.30 3.60 9.01
N GLU A 286 -14.69 3.52 7.82
CA GLU A 286 -15.18 2.73 6.70
C GLU A 286 -14.48 1.35 6.66
N PRO A 287 -15.19 0.29 6.18
CA PRO A 287 -14.56 -1.02 5.99
C PRO A 287 -13.35 -0.92 5.07
N PHE A 288 -12.24 -1.55 5.42
CA PHE A 288 -10.98 -1.47 4.66
C PHE A 288 -11.04 -2.17 3.29
N GLU A 289 -12.06 -2.98 3.03
CA GLU A 289 -12.35 -3.55 1.72
C GLU A 289 -12.72 -2.47 0.69
N LYS A 290 -13.31 -1.37 1.13
CA LYS A 290 -13.74 -0.28 0.24
C LYS A 290 -12.59 0.37 -0.53
N PRO A 291 -11.49 0.84 0.10
CA PRO A 291 -10.32 1.34 -0.62
C PRO A 291 -9.63 0.28 -1.47
N LEU A 292 -9.59 -0.99 -1.02
CA LEU A 292 -9.06 -2.09 -1.80
C LEU A 292 -9.85 -2.26 -3.11
N LEU A 293 -11.19 -2.25 -3.04
CA LEU A 293 -12.07 -2.33 -4.22
C LEU A 293 -11.92 -1.13 -5.15
N ALA A 294 -11.84 0.07 -4.59
CA ALA A 294 -11.63 1.29 -5.38
C ALA A 294 -10.33 1.20 -6.17
N PHE A 295 -9.26 0.73 -5.53
CA PHE A 295 -7.98 0.49 -6.17
C PHE A 295 -8.08 -0.56 -7.30
N LEU A 296 -8.68 -1.72 -7.04
CA LEU A 296 -8.85 -2.78 -8.03
C LEU A 296 -9.67 -2.33 -9.25
N ASN A 297 -10.75 -1.59 -9.01
CA ASN A 297 -11.59 -1.05 -10.08
C ASN A 297 -10.87 -0.01 -10.93
N LYS A 298 -10.03 0.82 -10.32
CA LYS A 298 -9.22 1.82 -11.03
C LYS A 298 -8.19 1.15 -11.94
N ARG A 299 -7.51 0.12 -11.43
CA ARG A 299 -6.55 -0.67 -12.21
C ARG A 299 -7.20 -1.36 -13.41
N ARG A 300 -8.41 -1.92 -13.25
CA ARG A 300 -9.14 -2.56 -14.36
C ARG A 300 -9.50 -1.61 -15.49
N LYS A 301 -9.66 -0.31 -15.21
CA LYS A 301 -9.99 0.70 -16.23
C LYS A 301 -8.77 1.22 -16.99
N LEU A 302 -7.57 1.00 -16.46
CA LEU A 302 -6.30 1.47 -17.03
C LEU A 302 -5.57 0.39 -17.86
N GLY A 303 -6.00 -0.85 -17.82
CA GLY A 303 -5.54 -1.98 -18.64
C GLY A 303 -6.64 -2.48 -19.56
#